data_1b95e272f4ea340b36fca6cc36561ef2
#
_entry.id   1b95e272f4ea340b36fca6cc36561ef2
#
_cell.length_a   1.000
_cell.length_b   1.000
_cell.length_c   1.000
_cell.angle_alpha   90.00
_cell.angle_beta   90.00
_cell.angle_gamma   90.00
#
_symmetry.space_group_name_H-M   'P 1'
#
loop_
_entity.id
_entity.type
_entity.pdbx_description
1 polymer ?
#
loop_
_entity_poly.entity_id
_entity_poly.type
_entity_poly.pdbx_seq_one_letter_code
_entity_poly.pdbx_strand_id
1 'polypeptide(L)'
;MILYFSATGNCKYVAERIAAEFDDTAVSIEVSNGQVNLSENEVLGIVTPVYNWGLPITTREFLQNLQVIRASAPYSFIVTTYGIMAGCTFVDAKKILANKGLELNAGFSVKMPDTWTPIFDLSDKTKVQQINDNAESYINVVLSGIKERTVGNHMQGVVPYAVRLFMDPMYNNERKTQHFSVSDKCIGCSLCARKCPVQAIQMKDKRPVWIKDQCAACLRCLHHCPTFAIQYGKGATNRHGQYKNPHVKV
;
A
#
# COMPACT_ATOMS: atom_id res chain seq x y z
N MET A 1 -6.95 -16.38 3.40
CA MET A 1 -6.34 -15.25 4.19
C MET A 1 -5.99 -14.10 3.26
N ILE A 2 -6.31 -12.86 3.64
CA ILE A 2 -6.01 -11.65 2.86
C ILE A 2 -4.99 -10.80 3.61
N LEU A 3 -3.79 -10.65 3.06
CA LEU A 3 -2.70 -9.85 3.62
C LEU A 3 -2.68 -8.46 2.99
N TYR A 4 -2.49 -7.40 3.78
CA TYR A 4 -2.45 -6.06 3.20
C TYR A 4 -1.40 -5.14 3.84
N PHE A 5 -0.87 -4.21 3.02
CA PHE A 5 -0.19 -3.00 3.46
C PHE A 5 -1.02 -1.77 3.11
N SER A 6 -1.25 -0.87 4.08
CA SER A 6 -2.06 0.32 3.83
C SER A 6 -1.59 1.52 4.63
N ALA A 7 -1.10 2.55 3.96
CA ALA A 7 -0.65 3.79 4.62
C ALA A 7 -1.81 4.70 5.03
N THR A 8 -2.83 4.82 4.18
CA THR A 8 -3.93 5.79 4.30
C THR A 8 -5.31 5.15 4.32
N GLY A 9 -5.40 3.82 4.29
CA GLY A 9 -6.66 3.07 4.38
C GLY A 9 -7.14 2.44 3.08
N ASN A 10 -6.67 2.86 1.90
CA ASN A 10 -7.17 2.35 0.63
C ASN A 10 -7.04 0.83 0.51
N CYS A 11 -5.84 0.28 0.68
CA CYS A 11 -5.64 -1.17 0.62
C CYS A 11 -6.35 -1.91 1.76
N LYS A 12 -6.43 -1.31 2.97
CA LYS A 12 -7.17 -1.89 4.07
C LYS A 12 -8.64 -2.07 3.71
N TYR A 13 -9.26 -1.02 3.16
CA TYR A 13 -10.66 -1.08 2.73
C TYR A 13 -10.91 -2.18 1.70
N VAL A 14 -10.08 -2.25 0.64
CA VAL A 14 -10.19 -3.30 -0.38
C VAL A 14 -9.99 -4.69 0.23
N ALA A 15 -9.01 -4.85 1.12
CA ALA A 15 -8.74 -6.13 1.79
C ALA A 15 -9.91 -6.59 2.66
N GLU A 16 -10.50 -5.67 3.45
CA GLU A 16 -11.67 -5.96 4.28
C GLU A 16 -12.92 -6.28 3.43
N ARG A 17 -13.11 -5.62 2.28
CA ARG A 17 -14.19 -5.94 1.34
C ARG A 17 -14.03 -7.33 0.74
N ILE A 18 -12.81 -7.72 0.36
CA ILE A 18 -12.52 -9.07 -0.13
C ILE A 18 -12.73 -10.10 0.99
N ALA A 19 -12.18 -9.86 2.17
CA ALA A 19 -12.33 -10.78 3.30
C ALA A 19 -13.79 -11.01 3.68
N ALA A 20 -14.60 -9.95 3.70
CA ALA A 20 -16.04 -10.05 4.00
C ALA A 20 -16.81 -10.88 2.96
N GLU A 21 -16.46 -10.77 1.65
CA GLU A 21 -17.14 -11.54 0.58
C GLU A 21 -16.85 -13.05 0.67
N PHE A 22 -15.68 -13.44 1.19
CA PHE A 22 -15.24 -14.83 1.23
C PHE A 22 -15.24 -15.43 2.65
N ASP A 23 -15.86 -14.76 3.61
CA ASP A 23 -15.87 -15.15 5.04
C ASP A 23 -14.45 -15.45 5.57
N ASP A 24 -13.52 -14.58 5.21
CA ASP A 24 -12.09 -14.70 5.51
C ASP A 24 -11.60 -13.50 6.35
N THR A 25 -10.33 -13.48 6.69
CA THR A 25 -9.71 -12.46 7.53
C THR A 25 -8.73 -11.60 6.73
N ALA A 26 -8.84 -10.27 6.89
CA ALA A 26 -7.86 -9.31 6.39
C ALA A 26 -6.83 -8.97 7.49
N VAL A 27 -5.55 -9.27 7.23
CA VAL A 27 -4.44 -9.08 8.19
C VAL A 27 -3.42 -8.09 7.63
N SER A 28 -3.07 -7.06 8.42
CA SER A 28 -1.98 -6.17 8.04
C SER A 28 -0.64 -6.89 8.10
N ILE A 29 0.19 -6.73 7.06
CA ILE A 29 1.55 -7.27 7.05
C ILE A 29 2.44 -6.66 8.14
N GLU A 30 2.05 -5.54 8.72
CA GLU A 30 2.79 -4.86 9.78
C GLU A 30 2.66 -5.54 11.16
N VAL A 31 1.60 -6.35 11.34
CA VAL A 31 1.36 -7.13 12.56
C VAL A 31 1.48 -8.63 12.33
N SER A 32 1.62 -9.05 11.08
CA SER A 32 1.85 -10.44 10.72
C SER A 32 3.29 -10.86 11.06
N ASN A 33 3.44 -12.06 11.60
CA ASN A 33 4.76 -12.67 11.83
C ASN A 33 5.41 -13.23 10.54
N GLY A 34 4.75 -13.04 9.39
CA GLY A 34 5.21 -13.56 8.10
C GLY A 34 4.95 -15.06 7.89
N GLN A 35 4.24 -15.72 8.79
CA GLN A 35 3.81 -17.12 8.63
C GLN A 35 2.33 -17.17 8.29
N VAL A 36 1.97 -17.94 7.28
CA VAL A 36 0.59 -18.16 6.84
C VAL A 36 0.33 -19.65 6.75
N ASN A 37 -0.67 -20.13 7.47
CA ASN A 37 -1.15 -21.50 7.40
C ASN A 37 -2.41 -21.53 6.55
N LEU A 38 -2.41 -22.28 5.46
CA LEU A 38 -3.54 -22.44 4.56
C LEU A 38 -4.02 -23.89 4.57
N SER A 39 -5.31 -24.08 4.80
CA SER A 39 -5.99 -25.36 4.61
C SER A 39 -6.19 -25.65 3.11
N GLU A 40 -6.76 -26.80 2.79
CA GLU A 40 -7.11 -27.13 1.40
C GLU A 40 -8.14 -26.13 0.84
N ASN A 41 -7.95 -25.76 -0.44
CA ASN A 41 -8.82 -24.86 -1.17
C ASN A 41 -8.87 -23.40 -0.69
N GLU A 42 -8.10 -23.01 0.32
CA GLU A 42 -8.02 -21.62 0.76
C GLU A 42 -7.31 -20.73 -0.27
N VAL A 43 -7.59 -19.44 -0.16
CA VAL A 43 -6.98 -18.42 -1.01
C VAL A 43 -5.88 -17.67 -0.28
N LEU A 44 -4.87 -17.21 -1.02
CA LEU A 44 -3.87 -16.27 -0.55
C LEU A 44 -4.03 -14.96 -1.31
N GLY A 45 -4.61 -13.96 -0.66
CA GLY A 45 -4.74 -12.61 -1.21
C GLY A 45 -3.67 -11.66 -0.70
N ILE A 46 -3.14 -10.82 -1.57
CA ILE A 46 -2.19 -9.76 -1.26
C ILE A 46 -2.78 -8.44 -1.74
N VAL A 47 -2.99 -7.46 -0.84
CA VAL A 47 -3.50 -6.14 -1.20
C VAL A 47 -2.46 -5.08 -0.88
N THR A 48 -2.00 -4.33 -1.88
CA THR A 48 -0.85 -3.43 -1.77
C THR A 48 -1.04 -2.14 -2.60
N PRO A 49 -0.48 -1.00 -2.17
CA PRO A 49 -0.44 0.17 -3.05
C PRO A 49 0.67 0.05 -4.10
N VAL A 50 0.64 0.92 -5.08
CA VAL A 50 1.73 1.12 -6.04
C VAL A 50 2.62 2.27 -5.58
N TYR A 51 3.93 2.04 -5.49
CA TYR A 51 4.92 3.11 -5.29
C TYR A 51 5.91 3.10 -6.44
N ASN A 52 6.02 4.24 -7.12
CA ASN A 52 6.87 4.36 -8.31
C ASN A 52 6.72 3.18 -9.30
N TRP A 53 5.47 2.88 -9.62
CA TRP A 53 5.05 1.82 -10.55
C TRP A 53 5.51 0.40 -10.20
N GLY A 54 5.78 0.15 -8.91
CA GLY A 54 6.15 -1.17 -8.41
C GLY A 54 5.68 -1.41 -6.98
N LEU A 55 6.09 -2.54 -6.42
CA LEU A 55 5.79 -2.88 -5.02
C LEU A 55 6.49 -1.92 -4.06
N PRO A 56 5.79 -1.42 -3.03
CA PRO A 56 6.43 -0.76 -1.90
C PRO A 56 7.51 -1.64 -1.27
N ILE A 57 8.56 -1.03 -0.73
CA ILE A 57 9.62 -1.78 -0.05
C ILE A 57 9.07 -2.64 1.09
N THR A 58 8.09 -2.15 1.84
CA THR A 58 7.42 -2.89 2.92
C THR A 58 6.76 -4.18 2.43
N THR A 59 6.02 -4.11 1.31
CA THR A 59 5.38 -5.30 0.72
C THR A 59 6.44 -6.23 0.11
N ARG A 60 7.46 -5.68 -0.54
CA ARG A 60 8.54 -6.46 -1.16
C ARG A 60 9.30 -7.27 -0.11
N GLU A 61 9.75 -6.63 0.96
CA GLU A 61 10.47 -7.29 2.07
C GLU A 61 9.59 -8.33 2.77
N PHE A 62 8.32 -8.01 3.00
CA PHE A 62 7.38 -8.96 3.58
C PHE A 62 7.23 -10.21 2.71
N LEU A 63 6.98 -10.06 1.41
CA LEU A 63 6.84 -11.20 0.49
C LEU A 63 8.13 -12.03 0.37
N GLN A 64 9.30 -11.39 0.44
CA GLN A 64 10.60 -12.09 0.44
C GLN A 64 10.78 -12.97 1.68
N ASN A 65 10.19 -12.59 2.82
CA ASN A 65 10.27 -13.32 4.09
C ASN A 65 9.03 -14.16 4.37
N LEU A 66 7.98 -14.07 3.56
CA LEU A 66 6.74 -14.82 3.74
C LEU A 66 6.98 -16.34 3.72
N GLN A 67 6.45 -17.02 4.70
CA GLN A 67 6.41 -18.48 4.80
C GLN A 67 4.97 -18.96 4.70
N VAL A 68 4.67 -19.79 3.71
CA VAL A 68 3.32 -20.36 3.53
C VAL A 68 3.39 -21.85 3.77
N ILE A 69 2.72 -22.30 4.83
CA ILE A 69 2.50 -23.71 5.15
C ILE A 69 1.16 -24.10 4.56
N ARG A 70 1.12 -25.11 3.72
CA ARG A 70 -0.06 -25.48 2.94
C ARG A 70 -0.12 -26.98 2.67
N ALA A 71 -1.34 -27.50 2.61
CA ALA A 71 -1.60 -28.89 2.20
C ALA A 71 -1.61 -29.04 0.67
N SER A 72 -2.05 -27.98 -0.06
CA SER A 72 -2.14 -27.94 -1.53
C SER A 72 -1.74 -26.57 -2.06
N ALA A 73 -1.65 -26.41 -3.38
CA ALA A 73 -1.40 -25.12 -4.01
C ALA A 73 -2.65 -24.21 -3.87
N PRO A 74 -2.58 -23.08 -3.14
CA PRO A 74 -3.72 -22.17 -3.01
C PRO A 74 -3.96 -21.43 -4.33
N TYR A 75 -5.19 -20.97 -4.56
CA TYR A 75 -5.40 -19.89 -5.51
C TYR A 75 -4.86 -18.60 -4.90
N SER A 76 -3.86 -18.01 -5.54
CA SER A 76 -3.21 -16.81 -5.04
C SER A 76 -3.41 -15.63 -5.98
N PHE A 77 -3.66 -14.45 -5.41
CA PHE A 77 -3.87 -13.24 -6.19
C PHE A 77 -3.26 -12.01 -5.51
N ILE A 78 -3.01 -10.98 -6.33
CA ILE A 78 -2.63 -9.66 -5.83
C ILE A 78 -3.64 -8.61 -6.32
N VAL A 79 -4.05 -7.73 -5.42
CA VAL A 79 -4.86 -6.55 -5.76
C VAL A 79 -4.05 -5.30 -5.45
N THR A 80 -3.93 -4.42 -6.44
CA THR A 80 -3.15 -3.19 -6.31
C THR A 80 -4.07 -1.98 -6.29
N THR A 81 -4.00 -1.14 -5.24
CA THR A 81 -4.65 0.18 -5.27
C THR A 81 -3.72 1.19 -5.94
N TYR A 82 -4.21 1.94 -6.91
CA TYR A 82 -3.41 2.86 -7.72
C TYR A 82 -4.13 4.18 -8.00
N GLY A 83 -3.37 5.26 -8.18
CA GLY A 83 -3.90 6.54 -8.64
C GLY A 83 -3.87 6.68 -10.15
N ILE A 84 -2.70 6.49 -10.78
CA ILE A 84 -2.50 6.62 -12.23
C ILE A 84 -2.44 5.25 -12.91
N MET A 85 -1.59 4.32 -12.43
CA MET A 85 -1.38 3.02 -13.05
C MET A 85 -0.86 1.99 -12.05
N ALA A 86 -1.13 0.70 -12.32
CA ALA A 86 -0.69 -0.42 -11.49
C ALA A 86 0.81 -0.76 -11.69
N GLY A 87 1.39 -0.33 -12.80
CA GLY A 87 2.82 -0.50 -13.07
C GLY A 87 3.26 -1.96 -13.22
N CYS A 88 4.34 -2.32 -12.52
CA CYS A 88 4.95 -3.65 -12.56
C CYS A 88 4.60 -4.51 -11.34
N THR A 89 3.65 -4.12 -10.48
CA THR A 89 3.37 -4.76 -9.19
C THR A 89 3.08 -6.26 -9.31
N PHE A 90 2.32 -6.67 -10.34
CA PHE A 90 2.06 -8.09 -10.60
C PHE A 90 3.33 -8.87 -10.90
N VAL A 91 4.18 -8.34 -11.78
CA VAL A 91 5.43 -9.00 -12.19
C VAL A 91 6.42 -9.06 -11.01
N ASP A 92 6.51 -7.98 -10.22
CA ASP A 92 7.33 -7.93 -9.01
C ASP A 92 6.90 -9.04 -8.02
N ALA A 93 5.60 -9.10 -7.70
CA ALA A 93 5.07 -10.10 -6.77
C ALA A 93 5.23 -11.53 -7.31
N LYS A 94 4.91 -11.74 -8.59
CA LYS A 94 5.04 -13.06 -9.24
C LYS A 94 6.47 -13.59 -9.17
N LYS A 95 7.48 -12.76 -9.44
CA LYS A 95 8.89 -13.15 -9.33
C LYS A 95 9.29 -13.51 -7.90
N ILE A 96 8.86 -12.71 -6.91
CA ILE A 96 9.20 -12.96 -5.51
C ILE A 96 8.56 -14.27 -5.03
N LEU A 97 7.28 -14.48 -5.31
CA LEU A 97 6.55 -15.67 -4.89
C LEU A 97 7.04 -16.95 -5.61
N ALA A 98 7.38 -16.85 -6.89
CA ALA A 98 7.95 -17.97 -7.65
C ALA A 98 9.25 -18.50 -7.03
N ASN A 99 10.11 -17.61 -6.50
CA ASN A 99 11.34 -18.02 -5.80
C ASN A 99 11.06 -18.80 -4.50
N LYS A 100 9.80 -18.83 -4.05
CA LYS A 100 9.32 -19.58 -2.87
C LYS A 100 8.46 -20.78 -3.23
N GLY A 101 8.40 -21.12 -4.52
CA GLY A 101 7.54 -22.19 -5.03
C GLY A 101 6.05 -21.88 -4.92
N LEU A 102 5.68 -20.60 -4.85
CA LEU A 102 4.31 -20.12 -4.85
C LEU A 102 3.95 -19.54 -6.22
N GLU A 103 2.88 -20.02 -6.81
CA GLU A 103 2.33 -19.44 -8.03
C GLU A 103 1.48 -18.23 -7.67
N LEU A 104 1.59 -17.12 -8.42
CA LEU A 104 0.66 -16.01 -8.39
C LEU A 104 -0.29 -16.16 -9.59
N ASN A 105 -1.52 -16.58 -9.34
CA ASN A 105 -2.49 -16.91 -10.37
C ASN A 105 -3.08 -15.68 -11.04
N ALA A 106 -3.49 -14.65 -10.24
CA ALA A 106 -4.17 -13.48 -10.78
C ALA A 106 -3.67 -12.15 -10.22
N GLY A 107 -3.78 -11.10 -11.03
CA GLY A 107 -3.55 -9.73 -10.63
C GLY A 107 -4.73 -8.83 -10.98
N PHE A 108 -5.18 -8.03 -10.02
CA PHE A 108 -6.28 -7.07 -10.17
C PHE A 108 -5.85 -5.69 -9.70
N SER A 109 -6.57 -4.66 -10.10
CA SER A 109 -6.28 -3.30 -9.65
C SER A 109 -7.56 -2.50 -9.37
N VAL A 110 -7.49 -1.64 -8.35
CA VAL A 110 -8.58 -0.75 -7.95
C VAL A 110 -8.08 0.68 -7.99
N LYS A 111 -8.72 1.52 -8.80
CA LYS A 111 -8.39 2.94 -8.85
C LYS A 111 -8.91 3.64 -7.60
N MET A 112 -8.01 4.36 -6.90
CA MET A 112 -8.30 5.08 -5.67
C MET A 112 -7.59 6.44 -5.67
N PRO A 113 -7.93 7.38 -4.75
CA PRO A 113 -7.21 8.64 -4.63
C PRO A 113 -5.70 8.41 -4.48
N ASP A 114 -4.91 9.08 -5.32
CA ASP A 114 -3.45 9.03 -5.22
C ASP A 114 -3.00 9.85 -4.02
N THR A 115 -2.31 9.21 -3.09
CA THR A 115 -1.90 9.84 -1.84
C THR A 115 -0.45 10.34 -1.85
N TRP A 116 0.20 10.37 -3.02
CA TRP A 116 1.50 11.00 -3.20
C TRP A 116 1.35 12.52 -3.35
N THR A 117 1.02 13.20 -2.25
CA THR A 117 0.73 14.64 -2.21
C THR A 117 1.89 15.59 -2.59
N PRO A 118 3.14 15.18 -2.73
CA PRO A 118 4.12 16.03 -3.43
C PRO A 118 3.71 16.41 -4.85
N ILE A 119 2.88 15.59 -5.52
CA ILE A 119 2.40 15.81 -6.89
C ILE A 119 0.87 15.95 -6.93
N PHE A 120 0.13 15.08 -6.22
CA PHE A 120 -1.33 14.97 -6.36
C PHE A 120 -2.06 15.82 -5.32
N ASP A 121 -3.01 16.62 -5.81
CA ASP A 121 -3.84 17.49 -4.98
C ASP A 121 -5.09 16.73 -4.47
N LEU A 122 -5.21 16.64 -3.16
CA LEU A 122 -6.32 16.01 -2.43
C LEU A 122 -7.17 17.06 -1.68
N SER A 123 -6.99 18.35 -1.97
CA SER A 123 -7.75 19.43 -1.34
C SER A 123 -9.19 19.49 -1.83
N ASP A 124 -9.44 19.14 -3.09
CA ASP A 124 -10.80 19.02 -3.66
C ASP A 124 -11.47 17.73 -3.13
N LYS A 125 -12.24 17.88 -2.06
CA LYS A 125 -12.92 16.77 -1.40
C LYS A 125 -14.03 16.15 -2.25
N THR A 126 -14.66 16.93 -3.13
CA THR A 126 -15.68 16.41 -4.05
C THR A 126 -15.07 15.44 -5.06
N LYS A 127 -13.96 15.83 -5.68
CA LYS A 127 -13.23 14.97 -6.60
C LYS A 127 -12.70 13.71 -5.91
N VAL A 128 -12.15 13.87 -4.70
CA VAL A 128 -11.65 12.73 -3.90
C VAL A 128 -12.80 11.76 -3.57
N GLN A 129 -13.99 12.29 -3.19
CA GLN A 129 -15.15 11.45 -2.91
C GLN A 129 -15.62 10.70 -4.17
N GLN A 130 -15.70 11.37 -5.32
CA GLN A 130 -16.07 10.71 -6.59
C GLN A 130 -15.12 9.55 -6.93
N ILE A 131 -13.82 9.71 -6.67
CA ILE A 131 -12.86 8.60 -6.91
C ILE A 131 -13.13 7.44 -5.95
N ASN A 132 -13.44 7.72 -4.66
CA ASN A 132 -13.79 6.68 -3.70
C ASN A 132 -15.08 5.96 -4.09
N ASP A 133 -16.11 6.68 -4.51
CA ASP A 133 -17.41 6.11 -4.92
C ASP A 133 -17.24 5.20 -6.17
N ASN A 134 -16.45 5.66 -7.14
CA ASN A 134 -16.15 4.88 -8.33
C ASN A 134 -15.33 3.61 -8.02
N ALA A 135 -14.57 3.58 -6.92
CA ALA A 135 -13.78 2.42 -6.53
C ALA A 135 -14.64 1.17 -6.27
N GLU A 136 -15.90 1.34 -5.86
CA GLU A 136 -16.82 0.22 -5.63
C GLU A 136 -17.04 -0.63 -6.88
N SER A 137 -17.16 -0.01 -8.06
CA SER A 137 -17.32 -0.74 -9.32
C SER A 137 -16.08 -1.59 -9.63
N TYR A 138 -14.88 -1.06 -9.38
CA TYR A 138 -13.63 -1.83 -9.55
C TYR A 138 -13.53 -2.97 -8.53
N ILE A 139 -13.92 -2.73 -7.26
CA ILE A 139 -13.93 -3.76 -6.22
C ILE A 139 -14.86 -4.90 -6.62
N ASN A 140 -16.06 -4.61 -7.12
CA ASN A 140 -17.01 -5.65 -7.56
C ASN A 140 -16.43 -6.51 -8.71
N VAL A 141 -15.72 -5.92 -9.66
CA VAL A 141 -15.01 -6.67 -10.71
C VAL A 141 -13.93 -7.57 -10.11
N VAL A 142 -13.19 -7.08 -9.13
CA VAL A 142 -12.16 -7.87 -8.42
C VAL A 142 -12.81 -9.06 -7.69
N LEU A 143 -13.91 -8.84 -6.97
CA LEU A 143 -14.63 -9.89 -6.24
C LEU A 143 -15.13 -10.99 -7.19
N SER A 144 -15.72 -10.61 -8.33
CA SER A 144 -16.15 -11.59 -9.35
C SER A 144 -14.97 -12.40 -9.89
N GLY A 145 -13.85 -11.73 -10.25
CA GLY A 145 -12.67 -12.41 -10.77
C GLY A 145 -12.04 -13.38 -9.75
N ILE A 146 -12.01 -13.03 -8.46
CA ILE A 146 -11.53 -13.92 -7.40
C ILE A 146 -12.48 -15.12 -7.23
N LYS A 147 -13.80 -14.89 -7.22
CA LYS A 147 -14.81 -15.92 -7.10
C LYS A 147 -14.73 -16.95 -8.25
N GLU A 148 -14.52 -16.47 -9.45
CA GLU A 148 -14.35 -17.30 -10.65
C GLU A 148 -12.94 -17.93 -10.75
N ARG A 149 -12.03 -17.60 -9.84
CA ARG A 149 -10.62 -18.00 -9.86
C ARG A 149 -9.95 -17.71 -11.20
N THR A 150 -10.21 -16.54 -11.78
CA THR A 150 -9.60 -16.13 -13.05
C THR A 150 -8.08 -16.14 -12.96
N VAL A 151 -7.39 -16.45 -14.07
CA VAL A 151 -5.94 -16.51 -14.15
C VAL A 151 -5.43 -15.43 -15.08
N GLY A 152 -4.30 -14.83 -14.72
CA GLY A 152 -3.65 -13.82 -15.54
C GLY A 152 -3.59 -12.44 -14.90
N ASN A 153 -3.02 -11.49 -15.63
CA ASN A 153 -2.91 -10.11 -15.18
C ASN A 153 -4.05 -9.25 -15.73
N HIS A 154 -4.99 -8.89 -14.89
CA HIS A 154 -6.16 -8.05 -15.19
C HIS A 154 -5.99 -6.60 -14.69
N MET A 155 -4.77 -6.20 -14.36
CA MET A 155 -4.46 -4.85 -13.86
C MET A 155 -4.56 -3.81 -14.96
N GLN A 156 -4.99 -2.60 -14.60
CA GLN A 156 -5.00 -1.44 -15.47
C GLN A 156 -3.68 -0.67 -15.39
N GLY A 157 -3.23 -0.11 -16.53
CA GLY A 157 -2.01 0.70 -16.55
C GLY A 157 -0.75 -0.12 -16.24
N VAL A 158 -0.61 -1.28 -16.84
CA VAL A 158 0.61 -2.09 -16.77
C VAL A 158 1.69 -1.48 -17.66
N VAL A 159 2.93 -1.48 -17.20
CA VAL A 159 4.08 -0.98 -17.95
C VAL A 159 5.12 -2.09 -18.17
N PRO A 160 5.96 -1.98 -19.23
CA PRO A 160 7.05 -2.93 -19.43
C PRO A 160 8.01 -2.98 -18.23
N TYR A 161 8.46 -4.17 -17.86
CA TYR A 161 9.31 -4.34 -16.67
C TYR A 161 10.62 -3.56 -16.72
N ALA A 162 11.16 -3.30 -17.92
CA ALA A 162 12.35 -2.48 -18.11
C ALA A 162 12.23 -1.05 -17.54
N VAL A 163 11.01 -0.55 -17.38
CA VAL A 163 10.74 0.76 -16.74
C VAL A 163 11.25 0.80 -15.28
N ARG A 164 11.38 -0.34 -14.61
CA ARG A 164 11.95 -0.44 -13.26
C ARG A 164 13.38 0.10 -13.17
N LEU A 165 14.17 -0.02 -14.24
CA LEU A 165 15.54 0.51 -14.28
C LEU A 165 15.59 2.02 -14.00
N PHE A 166 14.53 2.74 -14.41
CA PHE A 166 14.40 4.19 -14.20
C PHE A 166 13.64 4.51 -12.89
N MET A 167 12.64 3.70 -12.55
CA MET A 167 11.78 3.97 -11.39
C MET A 167 12.42 3.59 -10.06
N ASP A 168 13.26 2.55 -10.00
CA ASP A 168 13.92 2.15 -8.76
C ASP A 168 14.88 3.22 -8.20
N PRO A 169 15.74 3.87 -9.00
CA PRO A 169 16.54 5.00 -8.51
C PRO A 169 15.70 6.18 -8.03
N MET A 170 14.58 6.49 -8.71
CA MET A 170 13.67 7.55 -8.30
C MET A 170 12.99 7.21 -6.96
N TYR A 171 12.47 5.99 -6.83
CA TYR A 171 11.89 5.52 -5.56
C TYR A 171 12.92 5.55 -4.42
N ASN A 172 14.14 5.11 -4.65
CA ASN A 172 15.20 5.17 -3.65
C ASN A 172 15.53 6.60 -3.23
N ASN A 173 15.45 7.58 -4.14
CA ASN A 173 15.60 8.98 -3.78
C ASN A 173 14.41 9.50 -2.95
N GLU A 174 13.17 9.15 -3.33
CA GLU A 174 11.96 9.55 -2.61
C GLU A 174 11.90 8.94 -1.19
N ARG A 175 12.55 7.81 -0.96
CA ARG A 175 12.65 7.20 0.36
C ARG A 175 13.56 7.94 1.33
N LYS A 176 14.40 8.89 0.86
CA LYS A 176 15.31 9.65 1.74
C LYS A 176 14.52 10.51 2.71
N THR A 177 14.82 10.34 3.99
CA THR A 177 14.10 11.01 5.08
C THR A 177 14.41 12.50 5.19
N GLN A 178 15.49 12.96 4.60
CA GLN A 178 15.85 14.39 4.49
C GLN A 178 14.80 15.24 3.75
N HIS A 179 13.90 14.60 2.99
CA HIS A 179 12.81 15.31 2.32
C HIS A 179 11.67 15.72 3.26
N PHE A 180 11.63 15.18 4.47
CA PHE A 180 10.60 15.55 5.45
C PHE A 180 11.00 16.81 6.25
N SER A 181 9.99 17.59 6.59
CA SER A 181 10.11 18.73 7.48
C SER A 181 8.96 18.77 8.48
N VAL A 182 9.16 19.44 9.60
CA VAL A 182 8.17 19.58 10.68
C VAL A 182 8.01 21.06 11.00
N SER A 183 6.80 21.57 10.81
CA SER A 183 6.45 22.95 11.16
C SER A 183 6.18 23.13 12.66
N ASP A 184 6.06 24.39 13.11
CA ASP A 184 5.76 24.74 14.50
C ASP A 184 4.34 24.37 14.94
N LYS A 185 3.49 23.92 14.02
CA LYS A 185 2.16 23.35 14.33
C LYS A 185 2.26 21.98 15.05
N CYS A 186 3.46 21.42 15.20
CA CYS A 186 3.64 20.13 15.87
C CYS A 186 3.31 20.22 17.36
N ILE A 187 2.36 19.39 17.82
CA ILE A 187 1.91 19.32 19.22
C ILE A 187 2.60 18.19 20.02
N GLY A 188 3.58 17.51 19.46
CA GLY A 188 4.32 16.43 20.15
C GLY A 188 3.51 15.15 20.43
N CYS A 189 2.42 14.88 19.74
CA CYS A 189 1.52 13.76 20.02
C CYS A 189 2.07 12.35 19.73
N SER A 190 3.25 12.23 19.16
CA SER A 190 3.97 10.98 18.84
C SER A 190 3.30 10.05 17.83
N LEU A 191 2.16 10.43 17.24
CA LEU A 191 1.40 9.57 16.33
C LEU A 191 2.23 9.12 15.11
N CYS A 192 3.04 10.02 14.57
CA CYS A 192 3.92 9.75 13.43
C CYS A 192 4.99 8.69 13.75
N ALA A 193 5.56 8.71 14.95
CA ALA A 193 6.52 7.72 15.40
C ALA A 193 5.86 6.35 15.61
N ARG A 194 4.73 6.32 16.37
CA ARG A 194 4.01 5.07 16.65
C ARG A 194 3.46 4.37 15.41
N LYS A 195 3.03 5.13 14.40
CA LYS A 195 2.44 4.58 13.16
C LYS A 195 3.45 4.38 12.03
N CYS A 196 4.73 4.64 12.24
CA CYS A 196 5.73 4.46 11.18
C CYS A 196 5.97 2.97 10.89
N PRO A 197 5.64 2.45 9.69
CA PRO A 197 5.72 1.02 9.39
C PRO A 197 7.16 0.48 9.40
N VAL A 198 8.14 1.37 9.22
CA VAL A 198 9.57 1.02 9.21
C VAL A 198 10.33 1.61 10.40
N GLN A 199 9.61 2.16 11.39
CA GLN A 199 10.18 2.73 12.62
C GLN A 199 11.33 3.73 12.33
N ALA A 200 11.14 4.59 11.34
CA ALA A 200 12.13 5.57 10.94
C ALA A 200 12.05 6.88 11.75
N ILE A 201 11.08 7.01 12.66
CA ILE A 201 10.82 8.26 13.40
C ILE A 201 10.92 8.00 14.90
N GLN A 202 11.69 8.83 15.60
CA GLN A 202 11.71 8.92 17.06
C GLN A 202 11.28 10.32 17.50
N MET A 203 10.80 10.43 18.74
CA MET A 203 10.52 11.73 19.35
C MET A 203 11.75 12.21 20.13
N LYS A 204 12.20 13.44 19.83
CA LYS A 204 13.24 14.15 20.60
C LYS A 204 12.68 15.53 20.95
N ASP A 205 12.70 15.89 22.23
CA ASP A 205 12.18 17.18 22.74
C ASP A 205 10.76 17.50 22.24
N LYS A 206 9.86 16.48 22.30
CA LYS A 206 8.48 16.53 21.82
C LYS A 206 8.33 16.79 20.30
N ARG A 207 9.39 16.67 19.52
CA ARG A 207 9.34 16.79 18.04
C ARG A 207 9.80 15.49 17.36
N PRO A 208 9.21 15.11 16.22
CA PRO A 208 9.67 13.93 15.48
C PRO A 208 10.99 14.22 14.78
N VAL A 209 11.90 13.25 14.87
CA VAL A 209 13.20 13.22 14.18
C VAL A 209 13.31 11.91 13.43
N TRP A 210 13.72 11.97 12.17
CA TRP A 210 14.00 10.76 11.39
C TRP A 210 15.38 10.23 11.75
N ILE A 211 15.44 8.98 12.20
CA ILE A 211 16.63 8.28 12.68
C ILE A 211 17.22 7.30 11.66
N LYS A 212 16.58 7.14 10.51
CA LYS A 212 17.06 6.34 9.38
C LYS A 212 17.18 7.25 8.16
N ASP A 213 18.17 7.00 7.31
CA ASP A 213 18.38 7.77 6.08
C ASP A 213 17.27 7.53 5.05
N GLN A 214 16.65 6.37 5.10
CA GLN A 214 15.54 5.99 4.22
C GLN A 214 14.34 5.47 5.01
N CYS A 215 13.15 5.71 4.47
CA CYS A 215 11.90 5.16 4.97
C CYS A 215 11.11 4.45 3.84
N ALA A 216 9.84 4.13 4.08
CA ALA A 216 8.97 3.52 3.07
C ALA A 216 8.41 4.52 2.03
N ALA A 217 8.61 5.82 2.19
CA ALA A 217 7.98 6.90 1.41
C ALA A 217 6.44 6.83 1.36
N CYS A 218 5.81 6.25 2.38
CA CYS A 218 4.36 6.00 2.41
C CYS A 218 3.52 7.22 2.83
N LEU A 219 4.15 8.30 3.25
CA LEU A 219 3.54 9.54 3.75
C LEU A 219 2.49 9.34 4.87
N ARG A 220 2.41 8.18 5.52
CA ARG A 220 1.48 7.93 6.64
C ARG A 220 1.63 8.97 7.74
N CYS A 221 2.87 9.32 8.11
CA CYS A 221 3.15 10.34 9.11
C CYS A 221 2.57 11.72 8.76
N LEU A 222 2.59 12.09 7.48
CA LEU A 222 1.99 13.32 6.95
C LEU A 222 0.47 13.23 6.99
N HIS A 223 -0.12 12.17 6.42
CA HIS A 223 -1.58 12.02 6.29
C HIS A 223 -2.30 11.86 7.62
N HIS A 224 -1.63 11.31 8.64
CA HIS A 224 -2.22 11.09 9.97
C HIS A 224 -1.88 12.19 10.98
N CYS A 225 -1.05 13.16 10.62
CA CYS A 225 -0.71 14.26 11.54
C CYS A 225 -1.95 15.11 11.83
N PRO A 226 -2.41 15.21 13.09
CA PRO A 226 -3.66 15.92 13.41
C PRO A 226 -3.58 17.41 13.16
N THR A 227 -2.39 18.00 13.22
CA THR A 227 -2.15 19.41 12.97
C THR A 227 -1.53 19.69 11.60
N PHE A 228 -1.37 18.64 10.77
CA PHE A 228 -0.72 18.70 9.47
C PHE A 228 0.69 19.33 9.53
N ALA A 229 1.40 19.13 10.64
CA ALA A 229 2.72 19.68 10.86
C ALA A 229 3.84 19.03 10.05
N ILE A 230 3.67 17.77 9.62
CA ILE A 230 4.67 17.06 8.82
C ILE A 230 4.43 17.35 7.34
N GLN A 231 5.50 17.77 6.67
CA GLN A 231 5.49 18.06 5.23
C GLN A 231 6.59 17.26 4.53
N TYR A 232 6.50 17.17 3.19
CA TYR A 232 7.47 16.45 2.36
C TYR A 232 7.80 17.28 1.13
N GLY A 233 9.10 17.34 0.76
CA GLY A 233 9.58 18.07 -0.40
C GLY A 233 9.54 19.59 -0.24
N LYS A 234 9.36 20.32 -1.32
CA LYS A 234 9.51 21.78 -1.37
C LYS A 234 8.20 22.55 -1.14
N GLY A 235 7.28 22.03 -0.30
CA GLY A 235 6.13 22.81 0.18
C GLY A 235 4.81 22.63 -0.57
N ALA A 236 4.73 21.79 -1.61
CA ALA A 236 3.46 21.51 -2.29
C ALA A 236 2.46 20.76 -1.38
N THR A 237 2.95 19.88 -0.50
CA THR A 237 2.12 19.02 0.33
C THR A 237 1.20 19.79 1.27
N ASN A 238 1.59 20.95 1.77
CA ASN A 238 0.73 21.76 2.65
C ASN A 238 -0.52 22.34 1.95
N ARG A 239 -0.50 22.43 0.62
CA ARG A 239 -1.64 22.88 -0.21
C ARG A 239 -2.47 21.72 -0.70
N HIS A 240 -1.84 20.59 -1.00
CA HIS A 240 -2.49 19.40 -1.56
C HIS A 240 -3.29 18.59 -0.53
N GLY A 241 -3.16 18.93 0.76
CA GLY A 241 -4.00 18.38 1.82
C GLY A 241 -3.61 16.97 2.27
N GLN A 242 -4.43 16.44 3.15
CA GLN A 242 -4.31 15.11 3.74
C GLN A 242 -5.47 14.22 3.28
N TYR A 243 -5.23 12.90 3.29
CA TYR A 243 -6.24 11.90 2.99
C TYR A 243 -6.15 10.71 3.95
N LYS A 244 -7.29 10.24 4.35
CA LYS A 244 -7.53 8.91 4.95
C LYS A 244 -8.77 8.36 4.30
N ASN A 245 -8.77 7.07 3.99
CA ASN A 245 -9.95 6.43 3.43
C ASN A 245 -11.12 6.56 4.42
N PRO A 246 -12.30 7.06 3.98
CA PRO A 246 -13.41 7.36 4.88
C PRO A 246 -14.11 6.12 5.43
N HIS A 247 -13.94 4.96 4.81
CA HIS A 247 -14.68 3.74 5.14
C HIS A 247 -13.98 2.87 6.19
N VAL A 248 -12.73 3.17 6.55
CA VAL A 248 -11.94 2.36 7.51
C VAL A 248 -11.20 3.23 8.52
N LYS A 249 -11.06 2.71 9.75
CA LYS A 249 -10.16 3.30 10.75
C LYS A 249 -8.72 2.87 10.46
N VAL A 250 -7.81 3.83 10.34
CA VAL A 250 -6.39 3.61 10.03
C VAL A 250 -5.51 4.05 11.19
#